data_e7db1d0f93364f6409dd9fe755182669
#
_entry.id   e7db1d0f93364f6409dd9fe755182669
#
_cell.length_a   1.000
_cell.length_b   1.000
_cell.length_c   1.000
_cell.angle_alpha   90.00
_cell.angle_beta   90.00
_cell.angle_gamma   90.00
#
_symmetry.space_group_name_H-M   'P 1'
#
loop_
_entity.id
_entity.type
_entity.pdbx_description
1 polymer ?
#
loop_
_entity_poly.entity_id
_entity_poly.type
_entity_poly.pdbx_seq_one_letter_code
_entity_poly.pdbx_strand_id
1 'polypeptide(L)' 'MDEKRAAPRRRVLKTAFIVLSEKAPKLECAVKNISETGAMLQVSTTLGIPHSFDLIIEGEKHHCHSVWRTETSIGVEFKR' A
#
# COMPACT_ATOMS: atom_id res chain seq x y z
N MET A 1 1.90 -5.20 28.96
CA MET A 1 1.91 -5.29 28.35
C MET A 1 1.69 -5.87 27.58
N ASP A 2 1.44 -6.09 27.10
CA ASP A 2 1.13 -6.62 26.43
C ASP A 2 1.37 -6.95 25.55
N GLU A 3 1.57 -7.05 25.09
CA GLU A 3 1.84 -7.34 24.30
C GLU A 3 1.92 -8.28 23.79
N LYS A 4 1.59 -8.83 23.69
CA LYS A 4 1.54 -9.75 23.21
C LYS A 4 0.86 -9.89 22.19
N ARG A 5 0.69 -9.42 21.53
CA ARG A 5 0.07 -9.53 20.49
C ARG A 5 0.83 -10.19 19.62
N ALA A 6 0.70 -11.12 19.21
CA ALA A 6 1.29 -11.85 18.27
C ALA A 6 0.94 -11.41 16.96
N ALA A 7 0.33 -10.37 16.80
CA ALA A 7 -0.14 -9.94 15.51
C ALA A 7 1.02 -9.60 14.64
N PRO A 8 1.09 -10.14 13.48
CA PRO A 8 2.17 -9.79 12.56
C PRO A 8 1.99 -8.44 11.94
N ARG A 9 0.80 -7.86 12.04
CA ARG A 9 0.57 -6.61 11.41
C ARG A 9 1.06 -5.46 12.25
N ARG A 10 1.76 -4.52 11.66
CA ARG A 10 2.27 -3.41 12.37
C ARG A 10 1.62 -2.15 11.92
N ARG A 11 1.30 -1.26 12.83
CA ARG A 11 0.81 0.03 12.48
C ARG A 11 1.99 0.87 12.18
N VAL A 12 2.07 1.44 11.02
CA VAL A 12 3.17 2.30 10.64
C VAL A 12 2.59 3.51 9.95
N LEU A 13 3.34 4.59 9.97
CA LEU A 13 2.97 5.76 9.22
C LEU A 13 4.12 6.05 8.31
N LYS A 14 4.09 5.49 7.13
CA LYS A 14 5.14 5.67 6.16
C LYS A 14 4.56 6.24 4.90
N THR A 15 5.38 6.95 4.17
CA THR A 15 5.01 7.44 2.86
C THR A 15 5.46 6.44 1.83
N ALA A 16 4.60 6.17 0.88
CA ALA A 16 4.93 5.29 -0.23
C ALA A 16 4.46 5.96 -1.51
N PHE A 17 4.82 5.36 -2.65
CA PHE A 17 4.45 5.93 -3.94
C PHE A 17 3.88 4.83 -4.81
N ILE A 18 2.75 5.14 -5.43
CA ILE A 18 2.10 4.24 -6.37
C ILE A 18 2.60 4.61 -7.76
N VAL A 19 3.12 3.63 -8.48
CA VAL A 19 3.65 3.84 -9.82
C VAL A 19 2.65 3.27 -10.80
N LEU A 20 2.04 4.14 -11.57
CA LEU A 20 1.04 3.72 -12.54
C LEU A 20 1.68 3.35 -13.87
N SER A 21 2.70 4.07 -14.26
CA SER A 21 3.45 3.76 -15.45
C SER A 21 4.76 4.52 -15.37
N GLU A 22 5.66 4.21 -16.27
CA GLU A 22 6.95 4.88 -16.27
C GLU A 22 6.83 6.36 -16.57
N LYS A 23 5.79 6.73 -17.30
CA LYS A 23 5.67 8.10 -17.73
C LYS A 23 4.76 8.92 -16.84
N ALA A 24 3.98 8.27 -16.01
CA ALA A 24 3.06 8.98 -15.16
C ALA A 24 3.77 9.39 -13.88
N PRO A 25 3.35 10.48 -13.27
CA PRO A 25 3.93 10.84 -11.98
C PRO A 25 3.54 9.79 -10.94
N LYS A 26 4.41 9.63 -9.97
CA LYS A 26 4.09 8.73 -8.86
C LYS A 26 3.07 9.39 -7.97
N LEU A 27 2.19 8.59 -7.44
CA LEU A 27 1.17 9.08 -6.52
C LEU A 27 1.61 8.79 -5.09
N GLU A 28 1.69 9.83 -4.32
CA GLU A 28 2.07 9.66 -2.92
C GLU A 28 0.91 9.09 -2.13
N CYS A 29 1.20 8.18 -1.23
CA CYS A 29 0.19 7.63 -0.36
C CYS A 29 0.79 7.34 0.99
N ALA A 30 -0.07 7.13 1.98
CA ALA A 30 0.38 6.78 3.32
C ALA A 30 0.13 5.30 3.53
N VAL A 31 1.10 4.63 4.14
CA VAL A 31 0.95 3.24 4.51
C VAL A 31 0.47 3.21 5.94
N LYS A 32 -0.73 2.74 6.15
CA LYS A 32 -1.34 2.73 7.48
C LYS A 32 -0.95 1.49 8.25
N ASN A 33 -0.81 0.39 7.57
CA ASN A 33 -0.27 -0.81 8.19
C ASN A 33 0.31 -1.69 7.10
N ILE A 34 1.14 -2.62 7.50
CA ILE A 34 1.84 -3.46 6.54
C ILE A 34 2.11 -4.81 7.20
N SER A 35 2.09 -5.85 6.39
CA SER A 35 2.45 -7.18 6.82
C SER A 35 3.30 -7.80 5.72
N GLU A 36 3.68 -9.04 5.89
CA GLU A 36 4.49 -9.70 4.88
C GLU A 36 3.74 -9.89 3.57
N THR A 37 2.43 -9.94 3.63
CA THR A 37 1.65 -10.26 2.45
C THR A 37 0.94 -9.08 1.85
N GLY A 38 0.87 -7.96 2.55
CA GLY A 38 0.14 -6.83 2.01
C GLY A 38 0.19 -5.61 2.89
N ALA A 39 -0.59 -4.61 2.52
CA ALA A 39 -0.59 -3.34 3.23
C ALA A 39 -1.93 -2.65 3.03
N MET A 40 -2.19 -1.67 3.89
CA MET A 40 -3.33 -0.79 3.70
C MET A 40 -2.79 0.60 3.40
N LEU A 41 -3.26 1.17 2.31
CA LEU A 41 -2.79 2.46 1.84
C LEU A 41 -3.90 3.48 1.95
N GLN A 42 -3.52 4.71 2.23
CA GLN A 42 -4.46 5.81 2.23
C GLN A 42 -4.02 6.80 1.15
N VAL A 43 -4.96 7.18 0.30
CA VAL A 43 -4.70 8.05 -0.83
C VAL A 43 -5.72 9.17 -0.84
N SER A 44 -5.47 10.19 -1.65
CA SER A 44 -6.44 11.28 -1.81
C SER A 44 -7.71 10.78 -2.50
N THR A 45 -7.54 9.93 -3.49
CA THR A 45 -8.67 9.34 -4.18
C THR A 45 -8.18 8.05 -4.81
N THR A 46 -9.06 7.06 -4.89
CA THR A 46 -8.72 5.82 -5.58
C THR A 46 -9.14 5.85 -7.04
N LEU A 47 -9.76 6.94 -7.48
CA LEU A 47 -10.13 7.05 -8.89
C LEU A 47 -8.89 7.03 -9.76
N GLY A 48 -8.94 6.24 -10.81
CA GLY A 48 -7.83 6.18 -11.74
C GLY A 48 -6.71 5.25 -11.33
N ILE A 49 -6.79 4.63 -10.17
CA ILE A 49 -5.77 3.69 -9.75
C ILE A 49 -6.19 2.30 -10.21
N PRO A 50 -5.38 1.64 -11.03
CA PRO A 50 -5.76 0.33 -11.57
C PRO A 50 -5.74 -0.73 -10.49
N HIS A 51 -6.24 -1.90 -10.85
CA HIS A 51 -6.29 -3.02 -9.92
C HIS A 51 -4.90 -3.51 -9.53
N SER A 52 -3.97 -3.47 -10.46
CA SER A 52 -2.59 -3.89 -10.21
C SER A 52 -1.66 -2.72 -10.48
N PHE A 53 -0.67 -2.58 -9.64
CA PHE A 53 0.28 -1.49 -9.80
C PHE A 53 1.52 -1.82 -8.98
N ASP A 54 2.54 -1.00 -9.15
CA ASP A 54 3.75 -1.12 -8.36
C ASP A 54 3.69 -0.12 -7.24
N LEU A 55 4.24 -0.50 -6.11
CA LEU A 55 4.26 0.33 -4.92
C LEU A 55 5.70 0.42 -4.45
N ILE A 56 6.18 1.63 -4.22
CA ILE A 56 7.53 1.83 -3.72
C ILE A 56 7.43 2.23 -2.26
N ILE A 57 7.98 1.39 -1.40
CA ILE A 57 8.03 1.63 0.03
C ILE A 57 9.49 1.61 0.45
N GLU A 58 9.96 2.71 0.99
CA GLU A 58 11.34 2.80 1.48
C GLU A 58 12.34 2.39 0.41
N GLY A 59 12.07 2.80 -0.83
CA GLY A 59 12.98 2.53 -1.91
C GLY A 59 12.85 1.17 -2.55
N GLU A 60 11.99 0.32 -2.03
CA GLU A 60 11.79 -1.01 -2.61
C GLU A 60 10.51 -1.05 -3.39
N LYS A 61 10.56 -1.67 -4.54
CA LYS A 61 9.41 -1.78 -5.41
C LYS A 61 8.70 -3.11 -5.17
N HIS A 62 7.41 -3.04 -4.95
CA HIS A 62 6.59 -4.22 -4.74
C HIS A 62 5.49 -4.23 -5.78
N HIS A 63 5.33 -5.36 -6.47
CA HIS A 63 4.17 -5.53 -7.33
C HIS A 63 3.01 -5.93 -6.47
N CYS A 64 1.87 -5.29 -6.65
CA CYS A 64 0.74 -5.61 -5.81
C CYS A 64 -0.55 -5.44 -6.57
N HIS A 65 -1.62 -5.95 -5.98
CA HIS A 65 -2.95 -5.75 -6.53
C HIS A 65 -3.90 -5.43 -5.40
N SER A 66 -4.96 -4.71 -5.74
CA SER A 66 -5.92 -4.31 -4.71
C SER A 66 -6.88 -5.46 -4.48
N VAL A 67 -7.16 -5.70 -3.20
CA VAL A 67 -8.14 -6.71 -2.82
C VAL A 67 -9.43 -6.07 -2.35
N TRP A 68 -9.36 -4.81 -1.92
CA TRP A 68 -10.54 -4.02 -1.62
C TRP A 68 -10.15 -2.56 -1.69
N ARG A 69 -11.14 -1.71 -1.86
CA ARG A 69 -10.86 -0.28 -1.82
C ARG A 69 -12.11 0.48 -1.46
N THR A 70 -11.89 1.66 -0.92
CA THR A 70 -12.92 2.66 -0.72
C THR A 70 -12.51 3.89 -1.51
N GLU A 71 -13.13 5.02 -1.24
CA GLU A 71 -12.77 6.23 -1.96
C GLU A 71 -11.35 6.69 -1.67
N THR A 72 -10.86 6.43 -0.47
CA THR A 72 -9.56 6.94 -0.08
C THR A 72 -8.65 5.88 0.51
N SER A 73 -9.03 4.62 0.46
CA SER A 73 -8.21 3.56 1.04
C SER A 73 -8.14 2.38 0.09
N ILE A 74 -7.02 1.70 0.10
CA ILE A 74 -6.82 0.51 -0.72
C ILE A 74 -6.12 -0.53 0.13
N GLY A 75 -6.70 -1.72 0.18
CA GLY A 75 -6.00 -2.85 0.72
C GLY A 75 -5.33 -3.59 -0.41
N VAL A 76 -4.03 -3.80 -0.31
CA VAL A 76 -3.28 -4.44 -1.38
C VAL A 76 -2.63 -5.71 -0.87
N GLU A 77 -2.42 -6.63 -1.80
CA GLU A 77 -1.70 -7.84 -1.54
C GLU A 77 -0.47 -7.82 -2.44
N PHE A 78 0.67 -8.13 -1.85
CA PHE A 78 1.91 -8.16 -2.62
C PHE A 78 1.97 -9.42 -3.44
N LYS A 79 2.43 -9.28 -4.68
CA LYS A 79 2.61 -10.43 -5.53
C LYS A 79 4.04 -10.89 -5.44
N ARG A 80 4.21 -12.17 -5.51
CA ARG A 80 5.53 -12.70 -5.43
C ARG A 80 6.02 -13.16 -6.74
#